data_0c33fe110f7a5c880659d888d22143b1
#
_entry.id   0c33fe110f7a5c880659d888d22143b1
#
_cell.length_a   1.000
_cell.length_b   1.000
_cell.length_c   1.000
_cell.angle_alpha   90.00
_cell.angle_beta   90.00
_cell.angle_gamma   90.00
#
_symmetry.space_group_name_H-M   'P 1'
#
loop_
_entity.id
_entity.type
_entity.pdbx_description
1 polymer ?
#
loop_
_entity_poly.entity_id
_entity_poly.type
_entity_poly.pdbx_seq_one_letter_code
_entity_poly.pdbx_strand_id
1 'polypeptide(L)'
;MEGEGWRLRNSRDIYTLTLDNAMIGDGSGQPAISITGDLIMELKKDSGSWINSGGNGIQIEAGTLVIRGAGSLKIDAGGTAIAGNSMEPPLPLCRIEDGDMEITGNDYGIAGVELELAGGSGIIEAEAENGTGICAGRLAAEPSLGSYTIRGNAGAVLLATPQPAEPQVSIPDQVRILPQQAGIKTGEPEITFIGK
;
A
#
# COMPACT_ATOMS: atom_id res chain seq x y z
N MET A 1 -19.95 14.20 1.83
CA MET A 1 -20.40 13.08 2.66
C MET A 1 -19.48 13.03 3.88
N GLU A 2 -19.99 12.69 5.04
CA GLU A 2 -19.18 12.62 6.27
C GLU A 2 -19.76 11.59 7.25
N GLY A 3 -18.90 11.07 8.12
CA GLY A 3 -19.22 10.15 9.20
C GLY A 3 -18.31 10.41 10.40
N GLU A 4 -18.32 9.51 11.36
CA GLU A 4 -17.49 9.66 12.55
C GLU A 4 -16.00 9.52 12.18
N GLY A 5 -15.24 10.59 12.41
CA GLY A 5 -13.82 10.65 12.12
C GLY A 5 -13.43 10.72 10.64
N TRP A 6 -14.39 10.79 9.71
CA TRP A 6 -14.04 10.90 8.29
C TRP A 6 -14.94 11.88 7.53
N ARG A 7 -14.37 12.47 6.48
CA ARG A 7 -15.08 13.36 5.56
C ARG A 7 -14.63 13.14 4.13
N LEU A 8 -15.59 12.89 3.22
CA LEU A 8 -15.35 12.78 1.78
C LEU A 8 -15.83 14.04 1.06
N ARG A 9 -14.97 14.64 0.27
CA ARG A 9 -15.23 15.77 -0.61
C ARG A 9 -14.91 15.41 -2.04
N ASN A 10 -15.61 16.00 -2.99
CA ASN A 10 -15.28 15.95 -4.41
C ASN A 10 -15.00 17.37 -4.90
N SER A 11 -13.93 17.56 -5.64
CA SER A 11 -13.59 18.80 -6.32
C SER A 11 -12.94 18.48 -7.65
N ARG A 12 -13.64 18.82 -8.76
CA ARG A 12 -13.13 18.61 -10.11
C ARG A 12 -12.68 17.16 -10.39
N ASP A 13 -13.56 16.21 -10.07
CA ASP A 13 -13.36 14.75 -10.22
C ASP A 13 -12.26 14.13 -9.37
N ILE A 14 -11.65 14.89 -8.47
CA ILE A 14 -10.74 14.38 -7.45
C ILE A 14 -11.48 14.26 -6.13
N TYR A 15 -11.50 13.06 -5.59
CA TYR A 15 -12.06 12.80 -4.26
C TYR A 15 -10.98 13.00 -3.21
N THR A 16 -11.36 13.63 -2.10
CA THR A 16 -10.50 13.76 -0.92
C THR A 16 -11.22 13.17 0.29
N LEU A 17 -10.66 12.11 0.85
CA LEU A 17 -11.10 11.47 2.08
C LEU A 17 -10.19 11.90 3.22
N THR A 18 -10.66 12.77 4.09
CA THR A 18 -9.93 13.16 5.30
C THR A 18 -10.26 12.20 6.43
N LEU A 19 -9.23 11.66 7.08
CA LEU A 19 -9.33 10.76 8.24
C LEU A 19 -8.83 11.46 9.51
N ASP A 20 -9.64 11.42 10.57
CA ASP A 20 -9.40 12.03 11.87
C ASP A 20 -9.88 11.08 12.97
N ASN A 21 -9.07 10.13 13.39
CA ASN A 21 -9.45 9.04 14.31
C ASN A 21 -10.64 8.21 13.78
N ALA A 22 -10.66 7.99 12.47
CA ALA A 22 -11.72 7.23 11.82
C ALA A 22 -11.58 5.72 12.03
N MET A 23 -12.71 5.05 12.17
CA MET A 23 -12.83 3.60 12.05
C MET A 23 -13.69 3.29 10.82
N ILE A 24 -13.14 2.61 9.83
CA ILE A 24 -13.82 2.30 8.57
C ILE A 24 -13.82 0.78 8.36
N GLY A 25 -14.96 0.26 7.96
CA GLY A 25 -15.19 -1.16 7.75
C GLY A 25 -15.88 -1.83 8.94
N ASP A 26 -16.39 -3.01 8.69
CA ASP A 26 -17.20 -3.78 9.64
C ASP A 26 -16.70 -5.24 9.80
N GLY A 27 -15.52 -5.54 9.26
CA GLY A 27 -14.97 -6.89 9.23
C GLY A 27 -15.71 -7.85 8.26
N SER A 28 -16.61 -7.34 7.41
CA SER A 28 -17.28 -8.13 6.38
C SER A 28 -16.27 -8.60 5.31
N GLY A 29 -16.66 -9.58 4.50
CA GLY A 29 -15.83 -10.07 3.39
C GLY A 29 -15.78 -9.11 2.17
N GLN A 30 -16.38 -7.91 2.27
CA GLN A 30 -16.29 -6.88 1.23
C GLN A 30 -15.15 -5.92 1.50
N PRO A 31 -14.60 -5.23 0.48
CA PRO A 31 -13.63 -4.17 0.70
C PRO A 31 -14.22 -3.06 1.59
N ALA A 32 -13.43 -2.60 2.56
CA ALA A 32 -13.86 -1.48 3.41
C ALA A 32 -13.96 -0.16 2.63
N ILE A 33 -13.06 0.03 1.65
CA ILE A 33 -13.08 1.15 0.70
C ILE A 33 -12.88 0.60 -0.71
N SER A 34 -13.76 1.01 -1.65
CA SER A 34 -13.60 0.73 -3.08
C SER A 34 -13.44 2.05 -3.85
N ILE A 35 -12.45 2.11 -4.74
CA ILE A 35 -12.05 3.31 -5.46
C ILE A 35 -12.17 3.07 -6.96
N THR A 36 -12.97 3.93 -7.62
CA THR A 36 -13.06 4.01 -9.08
C THR A 36 -12.77 5.45 -9.49
N GLY A 37 -11.51 5.77 -9.78
CA GLY A 37 -11.02 7.12 -10.06
C GLY A 37 -9.93 7.57 -9.08
N ASP A 38 -9.71 8.88 -8.99
CA ASP A 38 -8.62 9.42 -8.18
C ASP A 38 -9.08 9.78 -6.77
N LEU A 39 -8.41 9.23 -5.78
CA LEU A 39 -8.65 9.48 -4.35
C LEU A 39 -7.38 9.98 -3.66
N ILE A 40 -7.49 11.10 -2.98
CA ILE A 40 -6.51 11.56 -1.99
C ILE A 40 -7.05 11.21 -0.60
N MET A 41 -6.29 10.40 0.15
CA MET A 41 -6.55 10.10 1.55
C MET A 41 -5.65 10.97 2.42
N GLU A 42 -6.26 11.91 3.13
CA GLU A 42 -5.55 12.83 4.02
C GLU A 42 -5.63 12.36 5.47
N LEU A 43 -4.48 12.03 6.04
CA LEU A 43 -4.34 11.64 7.45
C LEU A 43 -4.13 12.90 8.28
N LYS A 44 -5.09 13.21 9.14
CA LYS A 44 -4.99 14.39 9.98
C LYS A 44 -3.86 14.21 11.01
N LYS A 45 -3.07 15.25 11.19
CA LYS A 45 -1.99 15.26 12.16
C LYS A 45 -2.49 14.90 13.57
N ASP A 46 -1.69 14.15 14.31
CA ASP A 46 -1.96 13.71 15.69
C ASP A 46 -3.24 12.84 15.81
N SER A 47 -3.65 12.19 14.70
CA SER A 47 -4.75 11.23 14.66
C SER A 47 -4.28 9.85 14.25
N GLY A 48 -4.99 8.80 14.73
CA GLY A 48 -4.81 7.41 14.33
C GLY A 48 -6.09 6.84 13.76
N SER A 49 -6.11 6.49 12.48
CA SER A 49 -7.28 5.91 11.82
C SER A 49 -7.07 4.44 11.51
N TRP A 50 -8.16 3.70 11.50
CA TRP A 50 -8.15 2.25 11.27
C TRP A 50 -9.15 1.85 10.20
N ILE A 51 -8.68 1.07 9.23
CA ILE A 51 -9.49 0.40 8.21
C ILE A 51 -9.45 -1.10 8.50
N ASN A 52 -10.61 -1.71 8.73
CA ASN A 52 -10.73 -3.13 9.04
C ASN A 52 -11.69 -3.82 8.08
N SER A 53 -11.26 -4.92 7.46
CA SER A 53 -12.11 -5.69 6.54
C SER A 53 -11.82 -7.19 6.64
N GLY A 54 -12.86 -8.01 6.55
CA GLY A 54 -12.71 -9.45 6.35
C GLY A 54 -12.32 -9.85 4.91
N GLY A 55 -12.45 -8.93 3.96
CA GLY A 55 -11.96 -9.03 2.58
C GLY A 55 -10.74 -8.14 2.36
N ASN A 56 -10.71 -7.40 1.24
CA ASN A 56 -9.66 -6.42 1.01
C ASN A 56 -9.90 -5.15 1.85
N GLY A 57 -8.85 -4.52 2.35
CA GLY A 57 -8.96 -3.27 3.10
C GLY A 57 -9.38 -2.13 2.16
N ILE A 58 -8.53 -1.81 1.19
CA ILE A 58 -8.79 -0.83 0.14
C ILE A 58 -8.69 -1.54 -1.22
N GLN A 59 -9.75 -1.47 -2.03
CA GLN A 59 -9.78 -1.98 -3.39
C GLN A 59 -9.70 -0.82 -4.38
N ILE A 60 -8.68 -0.79 -5.24
CA ILE A 60 -8.53 0.20 -6.30
C ILE A 60 -8.91 -0.45 -7.63
N GLU A 61 -10.14 -0.16 -8.09
CA GLU A 61 -10.65 -0.70 -9.37
C GLU A 61 -10.00 0.00 -10.56
N ALA A 62 -9.76 1.31 -10.44
CA ALA A 62 -9.09 2.14 -11.43
C ALA A 62 -8.67 3.48 -10.81
N GLY A 63 -7.69 4.16 -11.44
CA GLY A 63 -7.24 5.50 -11.04
C GLY A 63 -6.07 5.46 -10.07
N THR A 64 -6.01 6.46 -9.20
CA THR A 64 -4.88 6.70 -8.30
C THR A 64 -5.34 6.82 -6.86
N LEU A 65 -4.66 6.13 -5.95
CA LEU A 65 -4.74 6.38 -4.51
C LEU A 65 -3.48 7.11 -4.06
N VAL A 66 -3.66 8.29 -3.49
CA VAL A 66 -2.57 9.02 -2.80
C VAL A 66 -2.87 9.04 -1.31
N ILE A 67 -1.96 8.54 -0.49
CA ILE A 67 -2.04 8.63 0.98
C ILE A 67 -1.02 9.65 1.46
N ARG A 68 -1.48 10.65 2.23
CA ARG A 68 -0.63 11.72 2.73
C ARG A 68 -1.10 12.29 4.05
N GLY A 69 -0.22 13.06 4.71
CA GLY A 69 -0.51 13.75 5.97
C GLY A 69 0.17 13.09 7.16
N ALA A 70 0.39 13.84 8.23
CA ALA A 70 1.24 13.46 9.36
C ALA A 70 0.49 12.69 10.48
N GLY A 71 -0.60 12.01 10.13
CA GLY A 71 -1.31 11.08 11.02
C GLY A 71 -0.84 9.64 10.83
N SER A 72 -1.44 8.71 11.56
CA SER A 72 -1.22 7.28 11.39
C SER A 72 -2.42 6.58 10.76
N LEU A 73 -2.14 5.55 9.98
CA LEU A 73 -3.13 4.69 9.35
C LEU A 73 -2.79 3.22 9.58
N LYS A 74 -3.72 2.51 10.23
CA LYS A 74 -3.69 1.06 10.30
C LYS A 74 -4.69 0.49 9.30
N ILE A 75 -4.27 -0.49 8.52
CA ILE A 75 -5.14 -1.29 7.64
C ILE A 75 -4.98 -2.77 8.04
N ASP A 76 -6.08 -3.40 8.37
CA ASP A 76 -6.16 -4.81 8.76
C ASP A 76 -7.14 -5.51 7.82
N ALA A 77 -6.69 -6.47 7.03
CA ALA A 77 -7.50 -7.10 6.00
C ALA A 77 -7.38 -8.62 6.01
N GLY A 78 -8.50 -9.32 5.96
CA GLY A 78 -8.56 -10.76 5.78
C GLY A 78 -8.14 -11.26 4.39
N GLY A 79 -8.03 -10.35 3.42
CA GLY A 79 -7.45 -10.56 2.10
C GLY A 79 -6.17 -9.73 1.91
N THR A 80 -6.20 -8.84 0.92
CA THR A 80 -5.10 -7.89 0.65
C THR A 80 -5.41 -6.54 1.29
N ALA A 81 -4.44 -5.94 2.00
CA ALA A 81 -4.73 -4.67 2.67
C ALA A 81 -4.96 -3.53 1.68
N ILE A 82 -4.12 -3.39 0.64
CA ILE A 82 -4.36 -2.48 -0.49
C ILE A 82 -4.25 -3.29 -1.79
N ALA A 83 -5.36 -3.46 -2.47
CA ALA A 83 -5.48 -4.29 -3.66
C ALA A 83 -5.80 -3.47 -4.91
N GLY A 84 -5.09 -3.72 -6.00
CA GLY A 84 -5.54 -3.36 -7.34
C GLY A 84 -6.54 -4.38 -7.88
N ASN A 85 -7.20 -4.05 -8.98
CA ASN A 85 -8.22 -4.90 -9.61
C ASN A 85 -7.62 -6.12 -10.33
N SER A 86 -6.35 -6.06 -10.72
CA SER A 86 -5.67 -7.08 -11.51
C SER A 86 -4.18 -7.07 -11.23
N MET A 87 -3.51 -8.16 -11.61
CA MET A 87 -2.05 -8.21 -11.71
C MET A 87 -1.55 -7.89 -13.12
N GLU A 88 -2.46 -7.62 -14.07
CA GLU A 88 -2.15 -7.32 -15.47
C GLU A 88 -2.29 -5.82 -15.76
N PRO A 89 -1.35 -5.22 -16.49
CA PRO A 89 -1.42 -3.80 -16.87
C PRO A 89 -2.65 -3.47 -17.75
N PRO A 90 -3.19 -2.23 -17.66
CA PRO A 90 -2.69 -1.14 -16.84
C PRO A 90 -3.06 -1.29 -15.37
N LEU A 91 -2.07 -1.12 -14.48
CA LEU A 91 -2.27 -1.19 -13.04
C LEU A 91 -2.65 0.19 -12.47
N PRO A 92 -3.50 0.24 -11.44
CA PRO A 92 -3.74 1.48 -10.72
C PRO A 92 -2.47 1.92 -9.96
N LEU A 93 -2.35 3.22 -9.71
CA LEU A 93 -1.25 3.77 -8.92
C LEU A 93 -1.66 3.87 -7.44
N CYS A 94 -0.79 3.38 -6.57
CA CYS A 94 -0.83 3.66 -5.14
C CYS A 94 0.43 4.45 -4.76
N ARG A 95 0.27 5.66 -4.23
CA ARG A 95 1.37 6.51 -3.79
C ARG A 95 1.22 6.87 -2.32
N ILE A 96 2.25 6.59 -1.52
CA ILE A 96 2.32 6.97 -0.11
C ILE A 96 3.32 8.12 0.01
N GLU A 97 2.83 9.32 0.34
CA GLU A 97 3.63 10.54 0.40
C GLU A 97 4.06 10.89 1.83
N ASP A 98 3.25 10.49 2.83
CA ASP A 98 3.53 10.81 4.24
C ASP A 98 2.66 9.93 5.15
N GLY A 99 2.93 9.98 6.46
CA GLY A 99 2.19 9.28 7.51
C GLY A 99 2.96 8.10 8.10
N ASP A 100 2.39 7.56 9.17
CA ASP A 100 2.89 6.35 9.82
C ASP A 100 1.94 5.19 9.51
N MET A 101 2.45 4.17 8.80
CA MET A 101 1.63 3.12 8.19
C MET A 101 1.81 1.79 8.92
N GLU A 102 0.69 1.15 9.25
CA GLU A 102 0.64 -0.27 9.62
C GLU A 102 -0.32 -0.96 8.65
N ILE A 103 0.22 -1.64 7.64
CA ILE A 103 -0.53 -2.22 6.53
C ILE A 103 -0.39 -3.74 6.60
N THR A 104 -1.43 -4.41 7.07
CA THR A 104 -1.47 -5.86 7.27
C THR A 104 -2.57 -6.49 6.42
N GLY A 105 -2.19 -7.44 5.57
CA GLY A 105 -3.12 -8.29 4.84
C GLY A 105 -2.84 -9.77 5.08
N ASN A 106 -3.84 -10.62 4.95
CA ASN A 106 -3.62 -12.06 5.04
C ASN A 106 -2.78 -12.55 3.84
N ASP A 107 -3.21 -12.25 2.62
CA ASP A 107 -2.55 -12.74 1.40
C ASP A 107 -1.40 -11.83 0.96
N TYR A 108 -1.66 -10.53 0.94
CA TYR A 108 -0.69 -9.49 0.59
C TYR A 108 -0.90 -8.25 1.46
N GLY A 109 0.19 -7.59 1.82
CA GLY A 109 0.11 -6.24 2.35
C GLY A 109 -0.39 -5.28 1.27
N ILE A 110 0.33 -5.21 0.13
CA ILE A 110 -0.07 -4.40 -1.04
C ILE A 110 0.10 -5.24 -2.31
N ALA A 111 -0.93 -5.32 -3.16
CA ALA A 111 -0.84 -6.09 -4.39
C ALA A 111 -1.62 -5.49 -5.58
N GLY A 112 -1.20 -5.83 -6.82
CA GLY A 112 -1.91 -5.45 -8.05
C GLY A 112 -1.87 -3.97 -8.39
N VAL A 113 -0.85 -3.24 -7.94
CA VAL A 113 -0.68 -1.81 -8.17
C VAL A 113 0.72 -1.48 -8.70
N GLU A 114 0.88 -0.30 -9.30
CA GLU A 114 2.15 0.40 -9.28
C GLU A 114 2.29 1.09 -7.92
N LEU A 115 3.37 0.84 -7.19
CA LEU A 115 3.57 1.38 -5.85
C LEU A 115 4.71 2.40 -5.83
N GLU A 116 4.41 3.58 -5.29
CA GLU A 116 5.39 4.63 -5.02
C GLU A 116 5.42 4.95 -3.53
N LEU A 117 6.56 4.71 -2.89
CA LEU A 117 6.84 5.13 -1.52
C LEU A 117 7.64 6.43 -1.58
N ALA A 118 6.96 7.57 -1.46
CA ALA A 118 7.55 8.90 -1.61
C ALA A 118 7.89 9.56 -0.26
N GLY A 119 7.30 9.06 0.83
CA GLY A 119 7.54 9.56 2.19
C GLY A 119 6.89 8.65 3.22
N GLY A 120 6.82 9.13 4.47
CA GLY A 120 6.25 8.37 5.58
C GLY A 120 7.14 7.24 6.09
N SER A 121 6.59 6.44 6.98
CA SER A 121 7.25 5.27 7.58
C SER A 121 6.23 4.19 7.92
N GLY A 122 6.69 2.98 8.24
CA GLY A 122 5.79 1.97 8.77
C GLY A 122 6.14 0.53 8.45
N ILE A 123 5.14 -0.33 8.58
CA ILE A 123 5.21 -1.76 8.33
C ILE A 123 4.20 -2.13 7.25
N ILE A 124 4.63 -2.96 6.29
CA ILE A 124 3.78 -3.57 5.26
C ILE A 124 4.00 -5.07 5.33
N GLU A 125 2.96 -5.82 5.69
CA GLU A 125 3.13 -7.25 5.91
C GLU A 125 1.98 -8.11 5.37
N ALA A 126 2.29 -9.40 5.13
CA ALA A 126 1.34 -10.45 4.85
C ALA A 126 1.48 -11.58 5.85
N GLU A 127 0.36 -12.02 6.42
CA GLU A 127 0.34 -12.99 7.54
C GLU A 127 0.25 -14.45 7.08
N ALA A 128 -0.36 -14.73 5.93
CA ALA A 128 -0.51 -16.11 5.44
C ALA A 128 0.84 -16.77 5.15
N GLU A 129 0.90 -18.08 5.27
CA GLU A 129 2.09 -18.91 4.97
C GLU A 129 2.65 -18.63 3.57
N ASN A 130 1.78 -18.39 2.59
CA ASN A 130 2.14 -18.06 1.23
C ASN A 130 2.04 -16.56 0.93
N GLY A 131 1.87 -15.74 1.95
CA GLY A 131 1.69 -14.31 1.82
C GLY A 131 2.97 -13.58 1.43
N THR A 132 2.84 -12.53 0.63
CA THR A 132 3.93 -11.66 0.22
C THR A 132 3.64 -10.23 0.67
N GLY A 133 4.59 -9.56 1.31
CA GLY A 133 4.38 -8.20 1.81
C GLY A 133 3.94 -7.24 0.70
N ILE A 134 4.67 -7.18 -0.41
CA ILE A 134 4.30 -6.39 -1.60
C ILE A 134 4.37 -7.26 -2.85
N CYS A 135 3.29 -7.26 -3.65
CA CYS A 135 3.24 -7.86 -4.99
C CYS A 135 2.78 -6.80 -6.01
N ALA A 136 3.72 -6.05 -6.56
CA ALA A 136 3.44 -4.88 -7.40
C ALA A 136 3.96 -5.04 -8.82
N GLY A 137 3.38 -4.32 -9.78
CA GLY A 137 3.92 -4.23 -11.14
C GLY A 137 5.20 -3.41 -11.18
N ARG A 138 5.25 -2.35 -10.38
CA ARG A 138 6.44 -1.50 -10.18
C ARG A 138 6.50 -1.08 -8.71
N LEU A 139 7.71 -1.01 -8.17
CA LEU A 139 7.98 -0.40 -6.87
C LEU A 139 9.03 0.70 -7.05
N ALA A 140 8.67 1.91 -6.65
CA ALA A 140 9.59 3.04 -6.58
C ALA A 140 9.65 3.56 -5.14
N ALA A 141 10.85 3.90 -4.67
CA ALA A 141 11.06 4.52 -3.36
C ALA A 141 11.90 5.78 -3.52
N GLU A 142 11.45 6.89 -2.94
CA GLU A 142 12.15 8.19 -3.03
C GLU A 142 13.18 8.34 -1.91
N PRO A 143 14.25 9.15 -2.10
CA PRO A 143 15.27 9.39 -1.07
C PRO A 143 14.75 10.06 0.20
N SER A 144 13.62 10.77 0.13
CA SER A 144 12.96 11.42 1.26
C SER A 144 12.15 10.48 2.15
N LEU A 145 12.11 9.21 1.76
CA LEU A 145 11.44 8.15 2.50
C LEU A 145 11.94 8.05 3.94
N GLY A 146 11.03 7.83 4.90
CA GLY A 146 11.36 7.47 6.27
C GLY A 146 11.92 6.04 6.37
N SER A 147 11.32 5.20 7.19
CA SER A 147 11.71 3.79 7.31
C SER A 147 10.51 2.88 7.08
N TYR A 148 10.61 1.96 6.14
CA TYR A 148 9.61 0.91 5.93
C TYR A 148 10.21 -0.46 6.18
N THR A 149 9.49 -1.29 6.92
CA THR A 149 9.76 -2.73 7.05
C THR A 149 8.70 -3.48 6.28
N ILE A 150 9.13 -4.33 5.34
CA ILE A 150 8.24 -5.13 4.50
C ILE A 150 8.47 -6.60 4.81
N ARG A 151 7.39 -7.32 5.11
CA ARG A 151 7.42 -8.73 5.54
C ARG A 151 6.41 -9.57 4.77
N GLY A 152 6.77 -10.82 4.53
CA GLY A 152 5.86 -11.84 4.03
C GLY A 152 6.51 -13.21 4.07
N ASN A 153 5.76 -14.22 4.46
CA ASN A 153 6.28 -15.59 4.63
C ASN A 153 6.76 -16.21 3.31
N ALA A 154 6.15 -15.87 2.18
CA ALA A 154 6.60 -16.27 0.85
C ALA A 154 7.65 -15.32 0.26
N GLY A 155 7.85 -14.14 0.83
CA GLY A 155 8.82 -13.12 0.43
C GLY A 155 8.33 -11.71 0.75
N ALA A 156 9.26 -10.80 0.98
CA ALA A 156 8.89 -9.43 1.30
C ALA A 156 8.35 -8.69 0.07
N VAL A 157 9.01 -8.83 -1.09
CA VAL A 157 8.63 -8.15 -2.34
C VAL A 157 8.64 -9.13 -3.51
N LEU A 158 7.56 -9.13 -4.29
CA LEU A 158 7.43 -9.77 -5.58
C LEU A 158 7.07 -8.71 -6.63
N LEU A 159 7.84 -8.57 -7.68
CA LEU A 159 7.47 -7.75 -8.82
C LEU A 159 6.85 -8.64 -9.91
N ALA A 160 5.57 -8.50 -10.12
CA ALA A 160 4.85 -9.16 -11.20
C ALA A 160 5.09 -8.36 -12.49
N THR A 161 6.14 -8.68 -13.25
CA THR A 161 6.34 -8.14 -14.59
C THR A 161 5.78 -9.10 -15.62
N PRO A 162 4.78 -8.71 -16.43
CA PRO A 162 4.50 -9.39 -17.67
C PRO A 162 5.51 -8.90 -18.72
N GLN A 163 6.58 -9.65 -18.98
CA GLN A 163 7.52 -9.46 -20.09
C GLN A 163 8.94 -8.99 -19.76
N PRO A 164 9.93 -9.35 -20.62
CA PRO A 164 11.35 -9.28 -20.33
C PRO A 164 11.95 -7.88 -20.50
N ALA A 165 11.39 -6.90 -19.84
CA ALA A 165 12.07 -5.65 -19.56
C ALA A 165 12.72 -5.80 -18.19
N GLU A 166 13.93 -5.30 -18.06
CA GLU A 166 14.67 -5.30 -16.80
C GLU A 166 13.77 -4.89 -15.63
N PRO A 167 13.86 -5.57 -14.48
CA PRO A 167 13.03 -5.25 -13.34
C PRO A 167 13.21 -3.76 -12.98
N GLN A 168 12.16 -2.99 -13.17
CA GLN A 168 12.18 -1.57 -12.85
C GLN A 168 11.97 -1.39 -11.35
N VAL A 169 12.99 -1.74 -10.58
CA VAL A 169 13.12 -1.33 -9.19
C VAL A 169 14.02 -0.11 -9.19
N SER A 170 13.43 1.07 -9.20
CA SER A 170 14.18 2.29 -8.95
C SER A 170 14.26 2.49 -7.44
N ILE A 171 15.33 1.98 -6.85
CA ILE A 171 15.62 2.16 -5.43
C ILE A 171 16.82 3.09 -5.31
N PRO A 172 16.77 4.10 -4.43
CA PRO A 172 17.93 4.95 -4.19
C PRO A 172 19.15 4.13 -3.80
N ASP A 173 20.36 4.57 -4.19
CA ASP A 173 21.65 3.89 -3.97
C ASP A 173 21.94 3.47 -2.51
N GLN A 174 21.08 3.83 -1.58
CA GLN A 174 21.20 3.59 -0.15
C GLN A 174 20.42 2.37 0.34
N VAL A 175 19.64 1.74 -0.53
CA VAL A 175 18.87 0.52 -0.23
C VAL A 175 19.50 -0.64 -0.97
N ARG A 176 20.12 -1.56 -0.25
CA ARG A 176 20.59 -2.82 -0.82
C ARG A 176 19.44 -3.81 -0.85
N ILE A 177 18.82 -3.97 -2.01
CA ILE A 177 18.12 -5.21 -2.33
C ILE A 177 19.16 -6.11 -2.96
N LEU A 178 19.42 -7.28 -2.39
CA LEU A 178 20.22 -8.31 -3.01
C LEU A 178 19.32 -9.09 -3.96
N PRO A 179 19.45 -8.91 -5.29
CA PRO A 179 18.60 -9.60 -6.25
C PRO A 179 18.99 -11.07 -6.33
N GLN A 180 18.02 -11.96 -6.20
CA GLN A 180 18.13 -13.30 -6.78
C GLN A 180 17.12 -13.46 -7.90
N GLN A 181 17.66 -13.57 -9.09
CA GLN A 181 17.12 -13.99 -10.41
C GLN A 181 15.60 -14.07 -10.63
N ALA A 182 15.19 -13.42 -11.75
CA ALA A 182 13.94 -13.60 -12.53
C ALA A 182 12.63 -13.70 -11.69
N GLY A 183 11.99 -12.57 -11.51
CA GLY A 183 10.98 -12.36 -10.48
C GLY A 183 11.74 -12.19 -9.16
N ILE A 184 11.89 -10.96 -8.70
CA ILE A 184 12.67 -10.73 -7.47
C ILE A 184 11.88 -11.36 -6.32
N LYS A 185 12.07 -12.66 -6.10
CA LYS A 185 11.88 -13.27 -4.79
C LYS A 185 13.13 -12.90 -4.02
N THR A 186 13.09 -11.88 -3.22
CA THR A 186 14.08 -11.77 -2.15
C THR A 186 13.76 -12.94 -1.23
N GLY A 187 14.67 -13.91 -1.14
CA GLY A 187 14.51 -15.06 -0.24
C GLY A 187 14.55 -14.68 1.24
N GLU A 188 14.60 -13.39 1.51
CA GLU A 188 14.51 -12.80 2.84
C GLU A 188 13.04 -12.52 3.14
N PRO A 189 12.50 -13.01 4.27
CA PRO A 189 11.12 -12.76 4.66
C PRO A 189 10.88 -11.31 5.09
N GLU A 190 11.91 -10.51 5.21
CA GLU A 190 11.83 -9.11 5.64
C GLU A 190 12.83 -8.23 4.86
N ILE A 191 12.37 -7.05 4.46
CA ILE A 191 13.19 -5.97 3.89
C ILE A 191 12.89 -4.69 4.67
N THR A 192 13.92 -4.00 5.10
CA THR A 192 13.80 -2.68 5.72
C THR A 192 14.38 -1.63 4.78
N PHE A 193 13.57 -0.63 4.45
CA PHE A 193 13.99 0.58 3.75
C PHE A 193 14.25 1.66 4.80
N ILE A 194 15.43 2.24 4.79
CA ILE A 194 15.80 3.32 5.69
C ILE A 194 16.16 4.52 4.82
N GLY A 195 15.37 5.59 4.92
CA GLY A 195 15.68 6.89 4.37
C GLY A 195 16.73 7.62 5.23
N LYS A 196 17.45 8.57 4.64
CA LYS A 196 18.37 9.46 5.34
C LYS A 196 17.71 10.81 5.58
#